data_d0220a7074fbaa5a7a30a999c4538ed7
#
_entry.id   d0220a7074fbaa5a7a30a999c4538ed7
#
_cell.length_a   1.000
_cell.length_b   1.000
_cell.length_c   1.000
_cell.angle_alpha   90.00
_cell.angle_beta   90.00
_cell.angle_gamma   90.00
#
_symmetry.space_group_name_H-M   'P 1'
#
loop_
_entity.id
_entity.type
_entity.pdbx_description
1 polymer ?
#
loop_
_entity_poly.entity_id
_entity_poly.type
_entity_poly.pdbx_seq_one_letter_code
_entity_poly.pdbx_strand_id
1 'polypeptide(L)'
;MTPPIKPAMRPALPFFSSGPTTKRPGWSPNILSDAVLGRSHRSKAAKSKITETMQLAREILQMPDDYLIGIVPGSDTGAVEIALWSMLGARGVAVLAGESFGNDWVTDIIGQLRIDDVTLHQAPYGQLPDLAAVNFANDVVLTWNGTTSGVKLPDGDWIADDREGLVIADATSACFAMQLPWTKLDVVTFSFQKAIGGEGAHGVMILSPRAVERLNLYTPPWPIPKLFRLTKNGAFNASIFNGSTINTPSMLVIEDALDALLWAQSIGGLPALIDRSEACLAAIRRWVDASSIFGFLAEHPATISNTSVTLSIIDPWFVALDAAQKAGFAAALAARLDAEGVGYDLGSYRDAPAGLRIWAGPMVDVSDVDALLPWIDWAYAAQRAEMG
;
A
#
# COMPACT_ATOMS: atom_id res chain seq x y z
N MET A 1 -3.34 -11.20 -40.35
CA MET A 1 -4.37 -11.71 -39.42
C MET A 1 -5.52 -10.68 -39.37
N THR A 2 -6.77 -11.12 -39.22
CA THR A 2 -7.90 -10.19 -39.03
C THR A 2 -7.69 -9.48 -37.66
N PRO A 3 -7.82 -8.14 -37.60
CA PRO A 3 -7.64 -7.45 -36.33
C PRO A 3 -8.68 -7.94 -35.31
N PRO A 4 -8.29 -8.10 -34.02
CA PRO A 4 -9.20 -8.57 -32.99
C PRO A 4 -10.37 -7.57 -32.83
N ILE A 5 -11.56 -8.10 -32.56
CA ILE A 5 -12.77 -7.27 -32.35
C ILE A 5 -12.70 -6.65 -30.95
N LYS A 6 -12.88 -5.34 -30.87
CA LYS A 6 -12.94 -4.62 -29.59
C LYS A 6 -14.13 -5.07 -28.75
N PRO A 7 -13.96 -5.26 -27.42
CA PRO A 7 -15.07 -5.50 -26.52
C PRO A 7 -16.09 -4.37 -26.53
N ALA A 8 -17.38 -4.70 -26.37
CA ALA A 8 -18.45 -3.69 -26.35
C ALA A 8 -18.62 -3.01 -24.98
N MET A 9 -18.42 -3.79 -23.90
CA MET A 9 -18.56 -3.29 -22.52
C MET A 9 -17.28 -2.57 -22.10
N ARG A 10 -17.42 -1.43 -21.44
CA ARG A 10 -16.30 -0.63 -20.90
C ARG A 10 -16.46 -0.48 -19.39
N PRO A 11 -15.35 -0.40 -18.63
CA PRO A 11 -15.42 0.04 -17.24
C PRO A 11 -16.12 1.40 -17.12
N ALA A 12 -17.00 1.55 -16.15
CA ALA A 12 -17.61 2.85 -15.83
C ALA A 12 -16.58 3.82 -15.24
N LEU A 13 -15.66 3.28 -14.42
CA LEU A 13 -14.52 4.01 -13.85
C LEU A 13 -13.22 3.28 -14.23
N PRO A 14 -12.49 3.74 -15.26
CA PRO A 14 -11.28 3.08 -15.76
C PRO A 14 -10.01 3.38 -14.93
N PHE A 15 -10.14 3.63 -13.61
CA PHE A 15 -9.05 4.04 -12.72
C PHE A 15 -8.51 2.84 -11.95
N PHE A 16 -7.42 2.25 -12.44
CA PHE A 16 -6.77 1.07 -11.85
C PHE A 16 -5.36 1.37 -11.34
N SER A 17 -5.06 2.65 -11.08
CA SER A 17 -3.80 3.10 -10.48
C SER A 17 -3.65 2.56 -9.06
N SER A 18 -2.43 2.16 -8.69
CA SER A 18 -2.11 1.70 -7.33
C SER A 18 -1.80 2.85 -6.36
N GLY A 19 -2.02 4.11 -6.75
CA GLY A 19 -1.89 5.24 -5.84
C GLY A 19 -1.42 6.53 -6.52
N PRO A 20 -2.23 7.60 -6.43
CA PRO A 20 -3.59 7.61 -5.90
C PRO A 20 -4.52 6.63 -6.60
N THR A 21 -5.43 6.04 -5.82
CA THR A 21 -6.41 5.07 -6.36
C THR A 21 -7.73 5.76 -6.67
N THR A 22 -8.66 5.03 -7.29
CA THR A 22 -10.02 5.54 -7.54
C THR A 22 -10.70 5.95 -6.24
N LYS A 23 -11.56 6.96 -6.31
CA LYS A 23 -12.40 7.40 -5.20
C LYS A 23 -13.51 6.37 -4.92
N ARG A 24 -14.11 6.47 -3.71
CA ARG A 24 -15.26 5.63 -3.35
C ARG A 24 -16.42 5.78 -4.36
N PRO A 25 -17.26 4.78 -4.54
CA PRO A 25 -18.46 4.89 -5.34
C PRO A 25 -19.32 6.11 -4.93
N GLY A 26 -19.78 6.86 -5.93
CA GLY A 26 -20.61 8.06 -5.72
C GLY A 26 -19.86 9.28 -5.15
N TRP A 27 -18.53 9.26 -5.07
CA TRP A 27 -17.75 10.43 -4.68
C TRP A 27 -17.89 11.55 -5.72
N SER A 28 -17.95 12.79 -5.27
CA SER A 28 -17.84 13.97 -6.12
C SER A 28 -17.20 15.12 -5.33
N PRO A 29 -16.61 16.13 -5.98
CA PRO A 29 -16.03 17.29 -5.29
C PRO A 29 -16.99 18.02 -4.33
N ASN A 30 -18.29 17.86 -4.52
CA ASN A 30 -19.31 18.50 -3.66
C ASN A 30 -19.26 18.04 -2.20
N ILE A 31 -18.66 16.87 -1.91
CA ILE A 31 -18.47 16.39 -0.54
C ILE A 31 -17.56 17.32 0.28
N LEU A 32 -16.77 18.15 -0.39
CA LEU A 32 -15.84 19.10 0.22
C LEU A 32 -16.44 20.50 0.38
N SER A 33 -17.72 20.72 0.05
CA SER A 33 -18.38 22.03 0.13
C SER A 33 -18.37 22.64 1.53
N ASP A 34 -18.47 21.79 2.56
CA ASP A 34 -18.50 22.19 3.97
C ASP A 34 -17.17 21.95 4.70
N ALA A 35 -16.09 21.68 3.94
CA ALA A 35 -14.77 21.42 4.49
C ALA A 35 -14.24 22.63 5.28
N VAL A 36 -13.54 22.38 6.37
CA VAL A 36 -12.97 23.41 7.27
C VAL A 36 -11.73 24.03 6.62
N LEU A 37 -11.96 24.85 5.59
CA LEU A 37 -10.91 25.55 4.83
C LEU A 37 -10.71 26.98 5.32
N GLY A 38 -9.51 27.53 5.10
CA GLY A 38 -9.16 28.89 5.49
C GLY A 38 -9.12 29.14 7.00
N ARG A 39 -9.24 28.08 7.81
CA ARG A 39 -9.16 28.12 9.30
C ARG A 39 -7.84 27.50 9.74
N SER A 40 -7.33 27.96 10.89
CA SER A 40 -6.17 27.33 11.50
C SER A 40 -6.43 25.85 11.79
N HIS A 41 -5.53 24.95 11.39
CA HIS A 41 -5.58 23.54 11.77
C HIS A 41 -5.51 23.31 13.29
N ARG A 42 -5.15 24.36 14.08
CA ARG A 42 -5.18 24.36 15.55
C ARG A 42 -6.51 24.79 16.13
N SER A 43 -7.45 25.25 15.30
CA SER A 43 -8.80 25.58 15.75
C SER A 43 -9.53 24.32 16.26
N LYS A 44 -10.51 24.52 17.16
CA LYS A 44 -11.31 23.39 17.66
C LYS A 44 -11.98 22.61 16.52
N ALA A 45 -12.53 23.31 15.52
CA ALA A 45 -13.18 22.67 14.38
C ALA A 45 -12.22 21.77 13.57
N ALA A 46 -11.03 22.28 13.21
CA ALA A 46 -10.06 21.51 12.44
C ALA A 46 -9.49 20.32 13.25
N LYS A 47 -9.18 20.52 14.54
CA LYS A 47 -8.75 19.42 15.42
C LYS A 47 -9.82 18.34 15.57
N SER A 48 -11.10 18.73 15.65
CA SER A 48 -12.21 17.78 15.71
C SER A 48 -12.23 16.90 14.47
N LYS A 49 -12.07 17.47 13.28
CA LYS A 49 -12.00 16.70 12.02
C LYS A 49 -10.83 15.74 11.96
N ILE A 50 -9.63 16.18 12.37
CA ILE A 50 -8.45 15.32 12.45
C ILE A 50 -8.69 14.14 13.43
N THR A 51 -9.23 14.44 14.61
CA THR A 51 -9.50 13.42 15.63
C THR A 51 -10.58 12.43 15.16
N GLU A 52 -11.65 12.93 14.55
CA GLU A 52 -12.74 12.13 13.99
C GLU A 52 -12.22 11.18 12.91
N THR A 53 -11.39 11.68 11.98
CA THR A 53 -10.75 10.86 10.93
C THR A 53 -9.92 9.73 11.54
N MET A 54 -9.10 10.03 12.56
CA MET A 54 -8.26 9.02 13.22
C MET A 54 -9.09 8.02 14.02
N GLN A 55 -10.13 8.50 14.73
CA GLN A 55 -11.00 7.62 15.49
C GLN A 55 -11.76 6.65 14.58
N LEU A 56 -12.28 7.14 13.47
CA LEU A 56 -13.01 6.32 12.51
C LEU A 56 -12.09 5.32 11.81
N ALA A 57 -10.86 5.73 11.46
CA ALA A 57 -9.84 4.82 10.94
C ALA A 57 -9.51 3.70 11.94
N ARG A 58 -9.35 4.04 13.24
CA ARG A 58 -9.13 3.09 14.33
C ARG A 58 -10.26 2.05 14.42
N GLU A 59 -11.52 2.52 14.41
CA GLU A 59 -12.71 1.66 14.52
C GLU A 59 -12.82 0.71 13.33
N ILE A 60 -12.66 1.23 12.10
CA ILE A 60 -12.74 0.41 10.88
C ILE A 60 -11.60 -0.60 10.84
N LEU A 61 -10.39 -0.23 11.18
CA LEU A 61 -9.22 -1.11 11.23
C LEU A 61 -9.27 -2.11 12.39
N GLN A 62 -10.24 -2.00 13.32
CA GLN A 62 -10.39 -2.87 14.48
C GLN A 62 -9.12 -2.92 15.34
N MET A 63 -8.50 -1.75 15.55
CA MET A 63 -7.27 -1.64 16.32
C MET A 63 -7.50 -1.92 17.81
N PRO A 64 -6.51 -2.50 18.53
CA PRO A 64 -6.58 -2.61 19.99
C PRO A 64 -6.67 -1.24 20.68
N ASP A 65 -7.30 -1.18 21.85
CA ASP A 65 -7.58 0.06 22.56
C ASP A 65 -6.32 0.78 23.05
N ASP A 66 -5.26 0.07 23.31
CA ASP A 66 -3.97 0.57 23.80
C ASP A 66 -3.00 1.01 22.68
N TYR A 67 -3.36 0.82 21.41
CA TYR A 67 -2.61 1.34 20.27
C TYR A 67 -2.94 2.80 20.02
N LEU A 68 -1.98 3.56 19.55
CA LEU A 68 -2.14 4.97 19.20
C LEU A 68 -2.15 5.14 17.68
N ILE A 69 -2.93 6.09 17.17
CA ILE A 69 -2.96 6.45 15.75
C ILE A 69 -2.82 7.95 15.58
N GLY A 70 -1.98 8.38 14.64
CA GLY A 70 -1.73 9.81 14.40
C GLY A 70 -1.29 10.10 12.97
N ILE A 71 -1.51 11.34 12.55
CA ILE A 71 -1.10 11.86 11.23
C ILE A 71 0.32 12.41 11.32
N VAL A 72 1.15 12.00 10.35
CA VAL A 72 2.53 12.46 10.18
C VAL A 72 2.75 13.00 8.76
N PRO A 73 3.80 13.81 8.51
CA PRO A 73 4.06 14.36 7.19
C PRO A 73 4.59 13.32 6.19
N GLY A 74 4.45 13.59 4.89
CA GLY A 74 5.22 12.96 3.81
C GLY A 74 4.64 11.67 3.25
N SER A 75 3.31 11.48 3.29
CA SER A 75 2.64 10.23 2.90
C SER A 75 3.19 9.02 3.68
N ASP A 76 3.04 7.82 3.15
CA ASP A 76 3.60 6.64 3.83
C ASP A 76 5.13 6.64 3.82
N THR A 77 5.77 7.14 2.78
CA THR A 77 7.23 7.31 2.75
C THR A 77 7.71 8.03 4.00
N GLY A 78 7.13 9.20 4.31
CA GLY A 78 7.49 9.94 5.52
C GLY A 78 7.13 9.20 6.81
N ALA A 79 6.03 8.45 6.84
CA ALA A 79 5.64 7.67 8.03
C ALA A 79 6.64 6.54 8.31
N VAL A 80 7.07 5.80 7.29
CA VAL A 80 8.11 4.77 7.44
C VAL A 80 9.44 5.40 7.85
N GLU A 81 9.93 6.42 7.13
CA GLU A 81 11.18 7.11 7.49
C GLU A 81 11.15 7.64 8.93
N ILE A 82 10.03 8.23 9.39
CA ILE A 82 9.86 8.67 10.77
C ILE A 82 10.03 7.50 11.75
N ALA A 83 9.46 6.33 11.45
CA ALA A 83 9.63 5.15 12.28
C ALA A 83 11.09 4.68 12.31
N LEU A 84 11.74 4.56 11.14
CA LEU A 84 13.13 4.11 11.01
C LEU A 84 14.08 5.06 11.77
N TRP A 85 14.00 6.38 11.52
CA TRP A 85 14.86 7.40 12.16
C TRP A 85 14.63 7.52 13.67
N SER A 86 13.42 7.25 14.15
CA SER A 86 13.08 7.44 15.56
C SER A 86 13.31 6.20 16.44
N MET A 87 13.31 5.00 15.88
CA MET A 87 13.22 3.77 16.68
C MET A 87 14.34 2.76 16.41
N LEU A 88 14.98 2.78 15.22
CA LEU A 88 16.06 1.85 14.91
C LEU A 88 17.39 2.23 15.58
N GLY A 89 18.30 1.25 15.66
CA GLY A 89 19.65 1.40 16.23
C GLY A 89 19.77 1.03 17.70
N ALA A 90 18.68 0.68 18.36
CA ALA A 90 18.73 0.10 19.71
C ALA A 90 19.10 -1.39 19.68
N ARG A 91 18.87 -2.05 18.54
CA ARG A 91 19.13 -3.48 18.28
C ARG A 91 19.62 -3.64 16.85
N GLY A 92 20.09 -4.83 16.47
CA GLY A 92 20.25 -5.20 15.07
C GLY A 92 18.92 -5.13 14.33
N VAL A 93 18.96 -5.10 13.00
CA VAL A 93 17.77 -4.94 12.16
C VAL A 93 17.69 -6.10 11.17
N ALA A 94 16.54 -6.77 11.11
CA ALA A 94 16.18 -7.69 10.05
C ALA A 94 15.25 -6.98 9.05
N VAL A 95 15.64 -6.90 7.77
CA VAL A 95 14.86 -6.22 6.74
C VAL A 95 14.35 -7.24 5.73
N LEU A 96 13.04 -7.30 5.52
CA LEU A 96 12.42 -8.15 4.52
C LEU A 96 12.15 -7.32 3.26
N ALA A 97 12.84 -7.63 2.16
CA ALA A 97 12.76 -6.91 0.91
C ALA A 97 12.53 -7.86 -0.27
N GLY A 98 11.44 -7.67 -0.99
CA GLY A 98 11.06 -8.47 -2.17
C GLY A 98 10.50 -7.63 -3.30
N GLU A 99 10.59 -6.29 -3.20
CA GLU A 99 10.07 -5.38 -4.20
C GLU A 99 10.64 -3.95 -4.01
N SER A 100 10.30 -3.00 -4.90
CA SER A 100 10.93 -1.68 -4.94
C SER A 100 10.86 -0.91 -3.61
N PHE A 101 9.69 -0.85 -2.94
CA PHE A 101 9.56 -0.10 -1.69
C PHE A 101 10.33 -0.74 -0.54
N GLY A 102 10.29 -2.07 -0.41
CA GLY A 102 11.14 -2.77 0.56
C GLY A 102 12.63 -2.50 0.34
N ASN A 103 13.07 -2.36 -0.91
CA ASN A 103 14.45 -1.99 -1.25
C ASN A 103 14.76 -0.51 -0.92
N ASP A 104 13.77 0.40 -1.01
CA ASP A 104 13.95 1.79 -0.57
C ASP A 104 14.23 1.81 0.96
N TRP A 105 13.51 1.00 1.76
CA TRP A 105 13.78 0.88 3.21
C TRP A 105 15.15 0.28 3.51
N VAL A 106 15.63 -0.67 2.72
CA VAL A 106 17.03 -1.17 2.81
C VAL A 106 18.02 -0.03 2.57
N THR A 107 17.77 0.79 1.55
CA THR A 107 18.63 1.94 1.22
C THR A 107 18.70 2.93 2.37
N ASP A 108 17.57 3.21 3.03
CA ASP A 108 17.53 4.11 4.18
C ASP A 108 18.28 3.54 5.38
N ILE A 109 18.07 2.28 5.71
CA ILE A 109 18.68 1.63 6.88
C ILE A 109 20.20 1.52 6.72
N ILE A 110 20.65 1.00 5.59
CA ILE A 110 22.08 0.74 5.34
C ILE A 110 22.80 2.01 4.85
N GLY A 111 22.19 2.72 3.89
CA GLY A 111 22.84 3.85 3.21
C GLY A 111 22.76 5.17 3.97
N GLN A 112 21.59 5.48 4.55
CA GLN A 112 21.37 6.78 5.21
C GLN A 112 21.60 6.71 6.71
N LEU A 113 20.97 5.78 7.42
CA LEU A 113 21.16 5.58 8.86
C LEU A 113 22.49 4.91 9.19
N ARG A 114 23.08 4.18 8.23
CA ARG A 114 24.38 3.50 8.36
C ARG A 114 24.41 2.54 9.54
N ILE A 115 23.33 1.76 9.68
CA ILE A 115 23.27 0.70 10.68
C ILE A 115 24.12 -0.47 10.16
N ASP A 116 25.13 -0.90 10.94
CA ASP A 116 26.06 -1.97 10.56
C ASP A 116 25.48 -3.36 10.81
N ASP A 117 24.71 -3.53 11.90
CA ASP A 117 24.10 -4.80 12.28
C ASP A 117 22.74 -5.00 11.57
N VAL A 118 22.82 -5.36 10.28
CA VAL A 118 21.64 -5.59 9.42
C VAL A 118 21.68 -6.99 8.81
N THR A 119 20.60 -7.74 9.01
CA THR A 119 20.34 -9.00 8.28
C THR A 119 19.32 -8.73 7.19
N LEU A 120 19.71 -8.91 5.93
CA LEU A 120 18.85 -8.68 4.78
C LEU A 120 18.23 -10.02 4.32
N HIS A 121 16.91 -10.11 4.39
CA HIS A 121 16.11 -11.19 3.84
C HIS A 121 15.50 -10.76 2.51
N GLN A 122 16.08 -11.24 1.40
CA GLN A 122 15.64 -10.88 0.05
C GLN A 122 14.98 -12.03 -0.66
N ALA A 123 14.04 -11.72 -1.54
CA ALA A 123 13.46 -12.65 -2.50
C ALA A 123 13.33 -11.98 -3.88
N PRO A 124 13.35 -12.78 -4.96
CA PRO A 124 12.97 -12.28 -6.28
C PRO A 124 11.52 -11.80 -6.31
N TYR A 125 11.19 -10.95 -7.28
CA TYR A 125 9.80 -10.60 -7.55
C TYR A 125 8.93 -11.85 -7.73
N GLY A 126 7.77 -11.87 -7.09
CA GLY A 126 6.84 -13.02 -7.10
C GLY A 126 6.98 -13.96 -5.90
N GLN A 127 8.03 -13.83 -5.11
CA GLN A 127 8.32 -14.70 -3.97
C GLN A 127 8.41 -13.91 -2.66
N LEU A 128 8.22 -14.60 -1.53
CA LEU A 128 8.53 -14.10 -0.21
C LEU A 128 9.93 -14.54 0.23
N PRO A 129 10.64 -13.71 1.01
CA PRO A 129 11.82 -14.16 1.74
C PRO A 129 11.50 -15.34 2.68
N ASP A 130 12.53 -16.05 3.10
CA ASP A 130 12.38 -17.09 4.12
C ASP A 130 12.02 -16.47 5.48
N LEU A 131 10.73 -16.52 5.82
CA LEU A 131 10.17 -15.96 7.04
C LEU A 131 10.65 -16.73 8.30
N ALA A 132 10.99 -18.02 8.16
CA ALA A 132 11.46 -18.83 9.28
C ALA A 132 12.90 -18.48 9.73
N ALA A 133 13.66 -17.81 8.85
CA ALA A 133 15.02 -17.37 9.13
C ALA A 133 15.09 -16.04 9.90
N VAL A 134 13.96 -15.37 10.16
CA VAL A 134 13.93 -14.05 10.80
C VAL A 134 14.28 -14.16 12.29
N ASN A 135 15.30 -13.40 12.70
CA ASN A 135 15.71 -13.32 14.11
C ASN A 135 14.94 -12.18 14.84
N PHE A 136 14.01 -12.54 15.70
CA PHE A 136 13.17 -11.62 16.45
C PHE A 136 13.84 -10.99 17.69
N ALA A 137 15.11 -11.24 17.97
CA ALA A 137 15.93 -10.42 18.85
C ALA A 137 16.25 -9.06 18.23
N ASN A 138 16.23 -8.98 16.90
CA ASN A 138 16.39 -7.76 16.08
C ASN A 138 15.04 -7.03 15.90
N ASP A 139 15.12 -5.72 15.63
CA ASP A 139 14.00 -4.99 15.06
C ASP A 139 13.74 -5.49 13.63
N VAL A 140 12.48 -5.71 13.26
CA VAL A 140 12.09 -6.25 11.96
C VAL A 140 11.40 -5.16 11.14
N VAL A 141 11.88 -4.89 9.93
CA VAL A 141 11.28 -3.95 8.99
C VAL A 141 10.77 -4.71 7.78
N LEU A 142 9.52 -4.49 7.42
CA LEU A 142 8.86 -5.22 6.33
C LEU A 142 7.80 -4.40 5.61
N THR A 143 7.51 -4.77 4.37
CA THR A 143 6.32 -4.35 3.63
C THR A 143 5.28 -5.47 3.72
N TRP A 144 4.11 -5.18 4.32
CA TRP A 144 3.07 -6.20 4.51
C TRP A 144 2.47 -6.69 3.20
N ASN A 145 2.34 -5.79 2.24
CA ASN A 145 1.80 -6.09 0.91
C ASN A 145 2.58 -5.31 -0.15
N GLY A 146 3.33 -6.02 -0.97
CA GLY A 146 4.18 -5.44 -2.01
C GLY A 146 3.35 -4.87 -3.16
N THR A 147 3.26 -3.55 -3.22
CA THR A 147 2.50 -2.84 -4.25
C THR A 147 3.06 -3.05 -5.65
N THR A 148 4.35 -3.33 -5.79
CA THR A 148 5.00 -3.51 -7.09
C THR A 148 5.15 -4.98 -7.49
N SER A 149 5.21 -5.88 -6.51
CA SER A 149 5.34 -7.32 -6.74
C SER A 149 4.00 -8.06 -6.80
N GLY A 150 2.95 -7.50 -6.20
CA GLY A 150 1.68 -8.21 -6.01
C GLY A 150 1.78 -9.36 -5.01
N VAL A 151 2.79 -9.36 -4.13
CA VAL A 151 3.03 -10.38 -3.12
C VAL A 151 2.71 -9.81 -1.74
N LYS A 152 1.82 -10.47 -1.00
CA LYS A 152 1.49 -10.14 0.39
C LYS A 152 2.03 -11.18 1.37
N LEU A 153 2.25 -10.80 2.61
CA LEU A 153 2.43 -11.75 3.71
C LEU A 153 1.11 -12.50 3.95
N PRO A 154 1.16 -13.83 4.15
CA PRO A 154 -0.06 -14.63 4.28
C PRO A 154 -0.79 -14.37 5.59
N ASP A 155 -0.06 -14.26 6.68
CA ASP A 155 -0.53 -14.09 8.05
C ASP A 155 0.57 -13.54 8.96
N GLY A 156 0.34 -13.49 10.28
CA GLY A 156 1.33 -13.09 11.29
C GLY A 156 1.86 -14.24 12.16
N ASP A 157 1.54 -15.49 11.84
CA ASP A 157 1.87 -16.64 12.70
C ASP A 157 3.37 -16.90 12.78
N TRP A 158 4.13 -16.51 11.75
CA TRP A 158 5.59 -16.58 11.70
C TRP A 158 6.28 -15.55 12.63
N ILE A 159 5.56 -14.51 13.11
CA ILE A 159 6.12 -13.50 14.00
C ILE A 159 6.06 -13.99 15.44
N ALA A 160 7.21 -14.12 16.11
CA ALA A 160 7.32 -14.62 17.46
C ALA A 160 6.57 -13.75 18.49
N ASP A 161 5.86 -14.37 19.42
CA ASP A 161 5.14 -13.66 20.49
C ASP A 161 6.10 -13.10 21.54
N ASP A 162 7.20 -13.82 21.81
CA ASP A 162 8.25 -13.47 22.77
C ASP A 162 9.38 -12.63 22.16
N ARG A 163 9.13 -12.00 21.01
CA ARG A 163 10.10 -11.15 20.32
C ARG A 163 10.64 -10.03 21.21
N GLU A 164 11.92 -9.78 21.11
CA GLU A 164 12.56 -8.66 21.80
C GLU A 164 12.56 -7.38 20.97
N GLY A 165 12.74 -7.50 19.64
CA GLY A 165 12.71 -6.38 18.72
C GLY A 165 11.30 -5.87 18.42
N LEU A 166 11.21 -4.70 17.80
CA LEU A 166 9.97 -4.16 17.24
C LEU A 166 9.71 -4.71 15.83
N VAL A 167 8.45 -4.89 15.48
CA VAL A 167 8.03 -5.16 14.11
C VAL A 167 7.42 -3.89 13.50
N ILE A 168 8.11 -3.33 12.51
CA ILE A 168 7.75 -2.10 11.79
C ILE A 168 7.25 -2.50 10.40
N ALA A 169 5.98 -2.30 10.15
CA ALA A 169 5.29 -2.72 8.93
C ALA A 169 4.80 -1.53 8.10
N ASP A 170 5.37 -1.35 6.91
CA ASP A 170 4.72 -0.62 5.84
C ASP A 170 3.50 -1.44 5.38
N ALA A 171 2.30 -0.98 5.74
CA ALA A 171 1.04 -1.62 5.40
C ALA A 171 0.17 -0.74 4.50
N THR A 172 0.80 0.16 3.75
CA THR A 172 0.10 1.21 3.00
C THR A 172 -0.91 0.67 1.98
N SER A 173 -0.63 -0.48 1.37
CA SER A 173 -1.56 -1.13 0.44
C SER A 173 -2.34 -2.29 1.05
N ALA A 174 -2.17 -2.55 2.36
CA ALA A 174 -2.87 -3.59 3.11
C ALA A 174 -3.96 -3.02 4.03
N CYS A 175 -3.70 -1.90 4.72
CA CYS A 175 -4.68 -1.25 5.58
C CYS A 175 -6.00 -1.01 4.82
N PHE A 176 -7.11 -1.32 5.47
CA PHE A 176 -8.49 -1.27 4.93
C PHE A 176 -8.83 -2.31 3.85
N ALA A 177 -7.90 -3.20 3.48
CA ALA A 177 -8.14 -4.24 2.48
C ALA A 177 -7.75 -5.63 2.97
N MET A 178 -7.08 -5.71 4.13
CA MET A 178 -6.63 -6.96 4.74
C MET A 178 -6.80 -6.89 6.26
N GLN A 179 -7.04 -8.04 6.89
CA GLN A 179 -6.98 -8.16 8.33
C GLN A 179 -5.51 -8.17 8.77
N LEU A 180 -5.12 -7.25 9.66
CA LEU A 180 -3.77 -7.19 10.19
C LEU A 180 -3.69 -7.86 11.58
N PRO A 181 -2.62 -8.62 11.88
CA PRO A 181 -2.41 -9.25 13.19
C PRO A 181 -1.85 -8.24 14.19
N TRP A 182 -2.68 -7.37 14.73
CA TRP A 182 -2.27 -6.22 15.54
C TRP A 182 -1.28 -6.57 16.65
N THR A 183 -1.49 -7.66 17.39
CA THR A 183 -0.61 -8.06 18.51
C THR A 183 0.80 -8.44 18.06
N LYS A 184 1.01 -8.66 16.78
CA LYS A 184 2.30 -8.99 16.16
C LYS A 184 3.04 -7.77 15.61
N LEU A 185 2.37 -6.63 15.45
CA LEU A 185 2.90 -5.43 14.81
C LEU A 185 3.07 -4.31 15.84
N ASP A 186 4.25 -3.72 15.90
CA ASP A 186 4.55 -2.66 16.88
C ASP A 186 4.42 -1.26 16.27
N VAL A 187 4.77 -1.12 15.00
CA VAL A 187 4.55 0.09 14.21
C VAL A 187 3.90 -0.31 12.91
N VAL A 188 2.79 0.32 12.56
CA VAL A 188 2.13 0.14 11.27
C VAL A 188 2.00 1.51 10.62
N THR A 189 2.38 1.60 9.35
CA THR A 189 2.25 2.83 8.58
C THR A 189 1.36 2.64 7.37
N PHE A 190 0.65 3.69 7.01
CA PHE A 190 -0.11 3.77 5.77
C PHE A 190 -0.35 5.21 5.35
N SER A 191 -0.97 5.40 4.18
CA SER A 191 -1.43 6.70 3.73
C SER A 191 -2.76 6.59 2.97
N PHE A 192 -3.49 7.71 2.89
CA PHE A 192 -4.89 7.70 2.45
C PHE A 192 -5.10 7.42 0.96
N GLN A 193 -4.09 7.60 0.11
CA GLN A 193 -4.21 7.46 -1.34
C GLN A 193 -4.29 6.01 -1.85
N LYS A 194 -4.41 5.02 -0.97
CA LYS A 194 -4.49 3.60 -1.31
C LYS A 194 -5.91 3.06 -1.13
N ALA A 195 -6.11 2.10 -0.23
CA ALA A 195 -7.34 1.32 -0.13
C ALA A 195 -8.61 2.13 0.16
N ILE A 196 -8.52 3.31 0.78
CA ILE A 196 -9.70 4.17 0.99
C ILE A 196 -9.89 5.24 -0.09
N GLY A 197 -9.04 5.27 -1.13
CA GLY A 197 -9.22 6.18 -2.27
C GLY A 197 -9.10 7.67 -1.93
N GLY A 198 -8.42 8.02 -0.84
CA GLY A 198 -8.10 9.41 -0.49
C GLY A 198 -6.95 9.98 -1.33
N GLU A 199 -6.43 11.13 -0.93
CA GLU A 199 -5.25 11.73 -1.54
C GLU A 199 -3.99 11.49 -0.68
N GLY A 200 -2.81 11.60 -1.32
CA GLY A 200 -1.52 11.60 -0.64
C GLY A 200 -1.36 12.80 0.32
N ALA A 201 -0.16 13.21 0.61
CA ALA A 201 0.30 14.29 1.49
C ALA A 201 0.56 13.85 2.94
N HIS A 202 -0.30 13.06 3.56
CA HIS A 202 -0.13 12.62 4.94
C HIS A 202 0.15 11.13 5.02
N GLY A 203 1.12 10.78 5.87
CA GLY A 203 1.24 9.45 6.41
C GLY A 203 0.38 9.30 7.66
N VAL A 204 0.02 8.09 7.97
CA VAL A 204 -0.60 7.70 9.23
C VAL A 204 0.31 6.69 9.91
N MET A 205 0.55 6.91 11.20
CA MET A 205 1.37 6.04 12.00
C MET A 205 0.56 5.47 13.15
N ILE A 206 0.64 4.17 13.33
CA ILE A 206 0.04 3.42 14.42
C ILE A 206 1.16 2.86 15.28
N LEU A 207 1.06 3.04 16.59
CA LEU A 207 2.07 2.62 17.56
C LEU A 207 1.47 1.70 18.62
N SER A 208 2.09 0.55 18.84
CA SER A 208 1.82 -0.32 19.99
C SER A 208 2.40 0.29 21.29
N PRO A 209 1.98 -0.20 22.45
CA PRO A 209 2.63 0.17 23.73
C PRO A 209 4.14 -0.06 23.74
N ARG A 210 4.64 -1.12 23.07
CA ARG A 210 6.08 -1.41 22.94
C ARG A 210 6.82 -0.35 22.12
N ALA A 211 6.23 0.14 21.05
CA ALA A 211 6.80 1.23 20.26
C ALA A 211 6.85 2.54 21.04
N VAL A 212 5.81 2.84 21.83
CA VAL A 212 5.79 4.01 22.74
C VAL A 212 6.86 3.87 23.84
N GLU A 213 7.03 2.69 24.39
CA GLU A 213 8.09 2.41 25.38
C GLU A 213 9.47 2.65 24.75
N ARG A 214 9.74 2.15 23.53
CA ARG A 214 10.99 2.40 22.79
C ARG A 214 11.27 3.89 22.65
N LEU A 215 10.28 4.70 22.29
CA LEU A 215 10.41 6.16 22.16
C LEU A 215 10.71 6.88 23.48
N ASN A 216 10.33 6.31 24.61
CA ASN A 216 10.63 6.86 25.94
C ASN A 216 12.00 6.44 26.46
N LEU A 217 12.50 5.26 26.09
CA LEU A 217 13.71 4.68 26.66
C LEU A 217 14.95 4.82 25.76
N TYR A 218 14.76 5.11 24.48
CA TYR A 218 15.85 5.14 23.51
C TYR A 218 15.94 6.48 22.78
N THR A 219 17.16 6.97 22.61
CA THR A 219 17.47 8.15 21.77
C THR A 219 18.45 7.71 20.68
N PRO A 220 18.07 7.80 19.41
CA PRO A 220 18.96 7.47 18.30
C PRO A 220 20.24 8.30 18.30
N PRO A 221 21.38 7.74 17.85
CA PRO A 221 22.68 8.43 17.86
C PRO A 221 22.82 9.48 16.73
N TRP A 222 21.90 9.53 15.79
CA TRP A 222 21.90 10.46 14.66
C TRP A 222 20.95 11.64 14.87
N PRO A 223 21.17 12.76 14.15
CA PRO A 223 20.25 13.90 14.17
C PRO A 223 18.87 13.52 13.61
N ILE A 224 17.79 13.86 14.31
CA ILE A 224 16.43 13.68 13.85
C ILE A 224 15.89 15.03 13.34
N PRO A 225 15.53 15.14 12.03
CA PRO A 225 14.86 16.32 11.49
C PRO A 225 13.59 16.68 12.26
N LYS A 226 13.23 17.96 12.30
CA LYS A 226 12.02 18.40 13.03
C LYS A 226 10.76 17.64 12.62
N LEU A 227 10.63 17.33 11.34
CA LEU A 227 9.47 16.62 10.79
C LEU A 227 9.39 15.15 11.25
N PHE A 228 10.51 14.59 11.73
CA PHE A 228 10.60 13.20 12.16
C PHE A 228 10.53 13.02 13.68
N ARG A 229 10.38 14.11 14.44
CA ARG A 229 10.43 14.07 15.91
C ARG A 229 9.13 13.59 16.53
N LEU A 230 9.12 12.37 16.96
CA LEU A 230 8.05 11.77 17.76
C LEU A 230 8.23 12.03 19.26
N THR A 231 9.39 12.59 19.67
CA THR A 231 9.70 12.89 21.07
C THR A 231 9.86 14.39 21.28
N LYS A 232 9.59 14.83 22.52
CA LYS A 232 9.79 16.22 22.98
C LYS A 232 10.39 16.18 24.38
N ASN A 233 11.51 16.89 24.59
CA ASN A 233 12.25 16.91 25.85
C ASN A 233 12.63 15.48 26.35
N GLY A 234 13.01 14.60 25.44
CA GLY A 234 13.43 13.24 25.77
C GLY A 234 12.30 12.25 26.10
N ALA A 235 11.03 12.63 25.87
CA ALA A 235 9.88 11.75 26.10
C ALA A 235 8.95 11.74 24.87
N PHE A 236 8.17 10.68 24.74
CA PHE A 236 7.17 10.52 23.69
C PHE A 236 6.18 11.69 23.67
N ASN A 237 5.91 12.22 22.46
CA ASN A 237 5.00 13.36 22.27
C ASN A 237 3.59 12.88 21.94
N ALA A 238 2.82 12.50 22.95
CA ALA A 238 1.46 12.00 22.81
C ALA A 238 0.50 12.98 22.09
N SER A 239 0.84 14.28 22.02
CA SER A 239 -0.06 15.27 21.37
C SER A 239 -0.26 15.01 19.89
N ILE A 240 0.72 14.37 19.20
CA ILE A 240 0.63 14.00 17.78
C ILE A 240 -0.52 13.00 17.57
N PHE A 241 -0.74 12.11 18.54
CA PHE A 241 -1.75 11.07 18.52
C PHE A 241 -3.10 11.52 19.15
N ASN A 242 -3.20 12.81 19.50
CA ASN A 242 -4.40 13.45 20.07
C ASN A 242 -4.86 14.63 19.20
N GLY A 243 -4.82 14.49 17.88
CA GLY A 243 -5.32 15.49 16.93
C GLY A 243 -4.41 16.71 16.71
N SER A 244 -3.18 16.70 17.26
CA SER A 244 -2.14 17.66 16.86
C SER A 244 -1.29 17.07 15.74
N THR A 245 -0.62 17.93 14.96
CA THR A 245 0.26 17.51 13.86
C THR A 245 1.63 18.14 13.99
N ILE A 246 2.66 17.49 13.48
CA ILE A 246 4.05 17.98 13.51
C ILE A 246 4.19 19.26 12.69
N ASN A 247 3.53 19.30 11.53
CA ASN A 247 3.48 20.44 10.61
C ASN A 247 2.03 20.81 10.27
N THR A 248 1.82 21.80 9.41
CA THR A 248 0.49 22.17 8.94
C THR A 248 -0.04 21.11 7.98
N PRO A 249 -1.16 20.43 8.30
CA PRO A 249 -1.76 19.43 7.43
C PRO A 249 -2.63 20.07 6.35
N SER A 250 -2.94 19.31 5.30
CA SER A 250 -3.99 19.67 4.33
C SER A 250 -5.35 19.26 4.87
N MET A 251 -6.21 20.24 5.19
CA MET A 251 -7.57 19.95 5.63
C MET A 251 -8.42 19.34 4.51
N LEU A 252 -8.15 19.65 3.23
CA LEU A 252 -8.82 18.99 2.09
C LEU A 252 -8.58 17.48 2.09
N VAL A 253 -7.34 17.05 2.30
CA VAL A 253 -6.99 15.62 2.34
C VAL A 253 -7.63 14.93 3.54
N ILE A 254 -7.72 15.61 4.68
CA ILE A 254 -8.37 15.07 5.89
C ILE A 254 -9.87 14.91 5.68
N GLU A 255 -10.55 15.91 5.12
CA GLU A 255 -12.00 15.86 4.86
C GLU A 255 -12.35 14.82 3.79
N ASP A 256 -11.50 14.69 2.74
CA ASP A 256 -11.64 13.67 1.71
C ASP A 256 -11.49 12.24 2.31
N ALA A 257 -10.49 12.05 3.16
CA ALA A 257 -10.30 10.78 3.86
C ALA A 257 -11.44 10.48 4.84
N LEU A 258 -11.95 11.49 5.54
CA LEU A 258 -13.08 11.35 6.45
C LEU A 258 -14.34 10.89 5.69
N ASP A 259 -14.64 11.50 4.54
CA ASP A 259 -15.76 11.08 3.70
C ASP A 259 -15.63 9.62 3.26
N ALA A 260 -14.45 9.20 2.82
CA ALA A 260 -14.20 7.83 2.44
C ALA A 260 -14.36 6.84 3.61
N LEU A 261 -13.91 7.21 4.81
CA LEU A 261 -14.06 6.40 6.02
C LEU A 261 -15.53 6.31 6.47
N LEU A 262 -16.29 7.41 6.39
CA LEU A 262 -17.73 7.40 6.69
C LEU A 262 -18.49 6.48 5.72
N TRP A 263 -18.16 6.52 4.44
CA TRP A 263 -18.70 5.58 3.47
C TRP A 263 -18.30 4.14 3.81
N ALA A 264 -17.05 3.87 4.13
CA ALA A 264 -16.57 2.55 4.51
C ALA A 264 -17.33 2.01 5.73
N GLN A 265 -17.55 2.85 6.76
CA GLN A 265 -18.36 2.48 7.92
C GLN A 265 -19.81 2.15 7.51
N SER A 266 -20.41 2.97 6.62
CA SER A 266 -21.80 2.81 6.19
C SER A 266 -22.07 1.50 5.44
N ILE A 267 -21.06 0.92 4.78
CA ILE A 267 -21.18 -0.35 4.05
C ILE A 267 -20.84 -1.59 4.88
N GLY A 268 -20.39 -1.42 6.14
CA GLY A 268 -20.08 -2.53 7.05
C GLY A 268 -18.61 -2.59 7.52
N GLY A 269 -17.82 -1.54 7.30
CA GLY A 269 -16.44 -1.42 7.80
C GLY A 269 -15.45 -2.36 7.13
N LEU A 270 -14.42 -2.79 7.88
CA LEU A 270 -13.30 -3.58 7.34
C LEU A 270 -13.76 -4.88 6.63
N PRO A 271 -14.69 -5.68 7.17
CA PRO A 271 -15.13 -6.89 6.47
C PRO A 271 -15.67 -6.59 5.07
N ALA A 272 -16.54 -5.59 4.93
CA ALA A 272 -17.09 -5.22 3.63
C ALA A 272 -16.05 -4.67 2.66
N LEU A 273 -15.04 -3.95 3.15
CA LEU A 273 -13.92 -3.48 2.33
C LEU A 273 -13.06 -4.66 1.83
N ILE A 274 -12.78 -5.64 2.70
CA ILE A 274 -12.06 -6.86 2.33
C ILE A 274 -12.86 -7.62 1.27
N ASP A 275 -14.16 -7.84 1.49
CA ASP A 275 -15.03 -8.57 0.56
C ASP A 275 -15.04 -7.93 -0.84
N ARG A 276 -15.02 -6.60 -0.94
CA ARG A 276 -14.93 -5.89 -2.23
C ARG A 276 -13.60 -6.16 -2.94
N SER A 277 -12.48 -6.09 -2.24
CA SER A 277 -11.16 -6.41 -2.81
C SER A 277 -11.07 -7.89 -3.22
N GLU A 278 -11.55 -8.80 -2.40
CA GLU A 278 -11.55 -10.24 -2.71
C GLU A 278 -12.46 -10.55 -3.90
N ALA A 279 -13.59 -9.86 -4.07
CA ALA A 279 -14.44 -10.01 -5.25
C ALA A 279 -13.72 -9.59 -6.53
N CYS A 280 -12.98 -8.49 -6.50
CA CYS A 280 -12.14 -8.04 -7.62
C CYS A 280 -11.03 -9.05 -7.93
N LEU A 281 -10.30 -9.52 -6.90
CA LEU A 281 -9.27 -10.56 -7.07
C LEU A 281 -9.88 -11.86 -7.64
N ALA A 282 -11.05 -12.27 -7.16
CA ALA A 282 -11.73 -13.47 -7.66
C ALA A 282 -12.11 -13.34 -9.14
N ALA A 283 -12.52 -12.17 -9.61
CA ALA A 283 -12.77 -11.91 -11.03
C ALA A 283 -11.48 -12.05 -11.86
N ILE A 284 -10.39 -11.42 -11.41
CA ILE A 284 -9.09 -11.53 -12.08
C ILE A 284 -8.60 -12.99 -12.07
N ARG A 285 -8.75 -13.70 -10.95
CA ARG A 285 -8.32 -15.11 -10.83
C ARG A 285 -9.07 -16.00 -11.84
N ARG A 286 -10.40 -15.89 -11.94
CA ARG A 286 -11.18 -16.65 -12.94
C ARG A 286 -10.68 -16.42 -14.36
N TRP A 287 -10.34 -15.18 -14.69
CA TRP A 287 -9.83 -14.82 -16.00
C TRP A 287 -8.41 -15.35 -16.23
N VAL A 288 -7.52 -15.23 -15.25
CA VAL A 288 -6.15 -15.80 -15.31
C VAL A 288 -6.19 -17.31 -15.45
N ASP A 289 -7.03 -18.02 -14.66
CA ASP A 289 -7.15 -19.48 -14.71
C ASP A 289 -7.65 -20.00 -16.08
N ALA A 290 -8.37 -19.18 -16.84
CA ALA A 290 -8.81 -19.47 -18.19
C ALA A 290 -7.82 -19.01 -19.28
N SER A 291 -6.77 -18.25 -18.90
CA SER A 291 -5.83 -17.63 -19.85
C SER A 291 -4.62 -18.55 -20.12
N SER A 292 -4.21 -18.63 -21.38
CA SER A 292 -2.87 -19.15 -21.73
C SER A 292 -1.81 -18.06 -21.93
N ILE A 293 -2.20 -16.80 -21.71
CA ILE A 293 -1.38 -15.62 -21.99
C ILE A 293 -0.90 -14.96 -20.72
N PHE A 294 -1.76 -14.89 -19.69
CA PHE A 294 -1.48 -14.19 -18.43
C PHE A 294 -1.44 -15.15 -17.25
N GLY A 295 -0.54 -14.87 -16.32
CA GLY A 295 -0.42 -15.53 -15.01
C GLY A 295 -0.22 -14.49 -13.92
N PHE A 296 -0.35 -14.88 -12.66
CA PHE A 296 0.05 -14.02 -11.55
C PHE A 296 1.59 -13.94 -11.47
N LEU A 297 2.12 -12.77 -11.09
CA LEU A 297 3.54 -12.66 -10.77
C LEU A 297 3.85 -13.38 -9.45
N ALA A 298 2.95 -13.29 -8.45
CA ALA A 298 3.07 -14.04 -7.20
C ALA A 298 2.98 -15.54 -7.46
N GLU A 299 4.03 -16.28 -7.08
CA GLU A 299 4.19 -17.71 -7.40
C GLU A 299 3.31 -18.61 -6.50
N HIS A 300 3.03 -18.16 -5.27
CA HIS A 300 2.24 -18.96 -4.33
C HIS A 300 0.83 -18.39 -4.18
N PRO A 301 -0.24 -19.22 -4.29
CA PRO A 301 -1.63 -18.72 -4.24
C PRO A 301 -2.01 -17.94 -2.98
N ALA A 302 -1.44 -18.30 -1.81
CA ALA A 302 -1.72 -17.61 -0.53
C ALA A 302 -1.07 -16.23 -0.44
N THR A 303 -0.07 -15.95 -1.26
CA THR A 303 0.66 -14.68 -1.25
C THR A 303 0.19 -13.71 -2.33
N ILE A 304 -0.80 -14.05 -3.14
CA ILE A 304 -1.36 -13.13 -4.14
C ILE A 304 -2.06 -11.98 -3.40
N SER A 305 -1.64 -10.76 -3.71
CA SER A 305 -2.26 -9.53 -3.19
C SER A 305 -3.72 -9.40 -3.68
N ASN A 306 -4.62 -8.98 -2.78
CA ASN A 306 -6.00 -8.65 -3.14
C ASN A 306 -6.21 -7.16 -3.47
N THR A 307 -5.12 -6.38 -3.51
CA THR A 307 -5.19 -4.95 -3.87
C THR A 307 -4.34 -4.64 -5.08
N SER A 308 -3.03 -4.87 -5.04
CA SER A 308 -2.13 -4.65 -6.17
C SER A 308 -1.88 -5.97 -6.88
N VAL A 309 -2.77 -6.33 -7.81
CA VAL A 309 -2.66 -7.60 -8.53
C VAL A 309 -1.70 -7.43 -9.70
N THR A 310 -0.52 -8.06 -9.58
CA THR A 310 0.51 -7.99 -10.62
C THR A 310 0.47 -9.26 -11.48
N LEU A 311 0.46 -9.05 -12.80
CA LEU A 311 0.34 -10.10 -13.80
C LEU A 311 1.62 -10.23 -14.62
N SER A 312 2.03 -11.46 -14.85
CA SER A 312 3.07 -11.83 -15.82
C SER A 312 2.42 -12.20 -17.16
N ILE A 313 3.12 -11.95 -18.26
CA ILE A 313 2.76 -12.46 -19.57
C ILE A 313 3.53 -13.79 -19.77
N ILE A 314 2.78 -14.89 -19.82
CA ILE A 314 3.33 -16.25 -19.87
C ILE A 314 3.28 -16.91 -21.26
N ASP A 315 2.73 -16.22 -22.27
CA ASP A 315 2.73 -16.69 -23.67
C ASP A 315 4.17 -17.03 -24.10
N PRO A 316 4.45 -18.24 -24.58
CA PRO A 316 5.78 -18.66 -25.03
C PRO A 316 6.44 -17.71 -26.02
N TRP A 317 5.65 -17.09 -26.92
CA TRP A 317 6.17 -16.08 -27.85
C TRP A 317 6.74 -14.87 -27.09
N PHE A 318 6.00 -14.33 -26.11
CA PHE A 318 6.46 -13.21 -25.31
C PHE A 318 7.67 -13.61 -24.45
N VAL A 319 7.64 -14.79 -23.85
CA VAL A 319 8.74 -15.29 -23.01
C VAL A 319 10.05 -15.41 -23.81
N ALA A 320 9.98 -15.70 -25.12
CA ALA A 320 11.14 -15.78 -26.00
C ALA A 320 11.75 -14.42 -26.40
N LEU A 321 11.06 -13.31 -26.17
CA LEU A 321 11.56 -11.96 -26.45
C LEU A 321 12.73 -11.60 -25.51
N ASP A 322 13.60 -10.70 -25.96
CA ASP A 322 14.61 -10.11 -25.09
C ASP A 322 13.99 -9.12 -24.06
N ALA A 323 14.77 -8.67 -23.10
CA ALA A 323 14.29 -7.81 -22.03
C ALA A 323 13.75 -6.46 -22.53
N ALA A 324 14.40 -5.85 -23.53
CA ALA A 324 13.96 -4.58 -24.10
C ALA A 324 12.64 -4.73 -24.88
N GLN A 325 12.51 -5.80 -25.64
CA GLN A 325 11.28 -6.13 -26.37
C GLN A 325 10.12 -6.42 -25.42
N LYS A 326 10.34 -7.17 -24.31
CA LYS A 326 9.34 -7.41 -23.27
C LYS A 326 8.87 -6.12 -22.63
N ALA A 327 9.80 -5.25 -22.23
CA ALA A 327 9.48 -3.96 -21.63
C ALA A 327 8.69 -3.07 -22.61
N GLY A 328 9.14 -2.98 -23.86
CA GLY A 328 8.46 -2.21 -24.90
C GLY A 328 7.04 -2.73 -25.19
N PHE A 329 6.86 -4.06 -25.25
CA PHE A 329 5.56 -4.68 -25.47
C PHE A 329 4.58 -4.39 -24.32
N ALA A 330 5.02 -4.59 -23.07
CA ALA A 330 4.18 -4.35 -21.89
C ALA A 330 3.78 -2.86 -21.77
N ALA A 331 4.73 -1.96 -22.04
CA ALA A 331 4.44 -0.52 -22.06
C ALA A 331 3.43 -0.15 -23.16
N ALA A 332 3.56 -0.70 -24.39
CA ALA A 332 2.63 -0.46 -25.49
C ALA A 332 1.24 -1.05 -25.20
N LEU A 333 1.17 -2.19 -24.53
CA LEU A 333 -0.08 -2.82 -24.10
C LEU A 333 -0.83 -1.90 -23.12
N ALA A 334 -0.16 -1.40 -22.10
CA ALA A 334 -0.74 -0.45 -21.12
C ALA A 334 -1.17 0.86 -21.80
N ALA A 335 -0.33 1.44 -22.67
CA ALA A 335 -0.64 2.65 -23.41
C ALA A 335 -1.85 2.48 -24.34
N ARG A 336 -2.07 1.29 -24.91
CA ARG A 336 -3.24 1.00 -25.75
C ARG A 336 -4.53 1.00 -24.95
N LEU A 337 -4.52 0.44 -23.73
CA LEU A 337 -5.67 0.45 -22.81
C LEU A 337 -6.01 1.86 -22.34
N ASP A 338 -4.98 2.65 -22.06
CA ASP A 338 -5.10 4.07 -21.70
C ASP A 338 -5.72 4.88 -22.85
N ALA A 339 -5.18 4.76 -24.07
CA ALA A 339 -5.69 5.44 -25.27
C ALA A 339 -7.15 5.10 -25.61
N GLU A 340 -7.59 3.89 -25.28
CA GLU A 340 -9.00 3.48 -25.39
C GLU A 340 -9.85 4.00 -24.22
N GLY A 341 -9.26 4.55 -23.16
CA GLY A 341 -9.98 5.02 -21.99
C GLY A 341 -10.68 3.91 -21.22
N VAL A 342 -10.08 2.71 -21.20
CA VAL A 342 -10.65 1.52 -20.54
C VAL A 342 -9.83 1.03 -19.35
N GLY A 343 -8.60 1.53 -19.17
CA GLY A 343 -7.75 1.17 -18.03
C GLY A 343 -6.53 2.07 -17.97
N TYR A 344 -6.48 2.95 -16.97
CA TYR A 344 -5.37 3.84 -16.73
C TYR A 344 -4.36 3.24 -15.75
N ASP A 345 -3.07 3.57 -15.95
CA ASP A 345 -1.96 3.25 -15.04
C ASP A 345 -1.75 1.74 -14.80
N LEU A 346 -2.04 0.91 -15.80
CA LEU A 346 -1.91 -0.55 -15.73
C LEU A 346 -0.48 -1.07 -15.90
N GLY A 347 0.49 -0.22 -16.23
CA GLY A 347 1.88 -0.63 -16.42
C GLY A 347 2.56 -1.15 -15.16
N SER A 348 3.54 -2.04 -15.35
CA SER A 348 4.43 -2.46 -14.26
C SER A 348 5.23 -1.28 -13.70
N TYR A 349 5.63 -1.37 -12.42
CA TYR A 349 6.35 -0.30 -11.75
C TYR A 349 7.86 -0.49 -11.85
N ARG A 350 8.61 0.60 -12.03
CA ARG A 350 10.10 0.67 -12.06
C ARG A 350 10.83 -0.66 -12.38
N ASP A 351 11.26 -1.35 -11.31
CA ASP A 351 12.11 -2.55 -11.41
C ASP A 351 11.31 -3.86 -11.47
N ALA A 352 9.97 -3.77 -11.49
CA ALA A 352 9.12 -4.95 -11.60
C ALA A 352 9.26 -5.59 -13.00
N PRO A 353 9.13 -6.92 -13.10
CA PRO A 353 9.12 -7.60 -14.39
C PRO A 353 8.07 -7.03 -15.34
N ALA A 354 8.38 -7.08 -16.65
CA ALA A 354 7.46 -6.61 -17.69
C ALA A 354 6.14 -7.37 -17.65
N GLY A 355 5.05 -6.65 -17.42
CA GLY A 355 3.71 -7.20 -17.24
C GLY A 355 2.68 -6.09 -17.02
N LEU A 356 1.58 -6.44 -16.38
CA LEU A 356 0.53 -5.49 -16.00
C LEU A 356 0.31 -5.52 -14.49
N ARG A 357 -0.21 -4.42 -13.96
CA ARG A 357 -0.61 -4.30 -12.57
C ARG A 357 -1.99 -3.67 -12.49
N ILE A 358 -2.93 -4.39 -11.90
CA ILE A 358 -4.31 -3.95 -11.74
C ILE A 358 -4.54 -3.65 -10.26
N TRP A 359 -4.91 -2.41 -9.94
CA TRP A 359 -5.40 -2.10 -8.61
C TRP A 359 -6.82 -2.65 -8.43
N ALA A 360 -6.99 -3.54 -7.47
CA ALA A 360 -8.22 -4.24 -7.14
C ALA A 360 -8.71 -3.93 -5.71
N GLY A 361 -8.30 -2.76 -5.18
CA GLY A 361 -8.65 -2.33 -3.82
C GLY A 361 -10.13 -2.03 -3.62
N PRO A 362 -10.56 -1.76 -2.37
CA PRO A 362 -11.98 -1.73 -1.97
C PRO A 362 -12.83 -0.68 -2.71
N MET A 363 -12.23 0.37 -3.27
CA MET A 363 -12.96 1.42 -3.98
C MET A 363 -13.28 1.07 -5.44
N VAL A 364 -12.66 0.01 -5.97
CA VAL A 364 -12.94 -0.50 -7.31
C VAL A 364 -14.21 -1.36 -7.28
N ASP A 365 -15.09 -1.18 -8.24
CA ASP A 365 -16.23 -2.07 -8.42
C ASP A 365 -15.83 -3.28 -9.26
N VAL A 366 -16.27 -4.46 -8.84
CA VAL A 366 -15.96 -5.72 -9.55
C VAL A 366 -16.45 -5.71 -11.00
N SER A 367 -17.54 -5.00 -11.27
CA SER A 367 -18.06 -4.81 -12.64
C SER A 367 -17.10 -4.05 -13.56
N ASP A 368 -16.30 -3.13 -13.00
CA ASP A 368 -15.27 -2.42 -13.78
C ASP A 368 -14.07 -3.35 -14.07
N VAL A 369 -13.74 -4.23 -13.14
CA VAL A 369 -12.73 -5.29 -13.36
C VAL A 369 -13.23 -6.25 -14.45
N ASP A 370 -14.45 -6.79 -14.32
CA ASP A 370 -15.02 -7.71 -15.32
C ASP A 370 -15.08 -7.07 -16.73
N ALA A 371 -15.35 -5.77 -16.79
CA ALA A 371 -15.35 -5.04 -18.07
C ALA A 371 -13.94 -4.80 -18.63
N LEU A 372 -12.90 -4.63 -17.76
CA LEU A 372 -11.51 -4.41 -18.17
C LEU A 372 -10.87 -5.66 -18.78
N LEU A 373 -11.10 -6.85 -18.20
CA LEU A 373 -10.35 -8.07 -18.54
C LEU A 373 -10.42 -8.43 -20.04
N PRO A 374 -11.59 -8.39 -20.72
CA PRO A 374 -11.64 -8.61 -22.17
C PRO A 374 -10.86 -7.58 -23.00
N TRP A 375 -10.72 -6.35 -22.49
CA TRP A 375 -9.92 -5.31 -23.17
C TRP A 375 -8.43 -5.61 -23.05
N ILE A 376 -7.98 -6.22 -21.98
CA ILE A 376 -6.59 -6.68 -21.84
C ILE A 376 -6.30 -7.77 -22.89
N ASP A 377 -7.19 -8.75 -23.07
CA ASP A 377 -7.06 -9.78 -24.10
C ASP A 377 -7.03 -9.17 -25.51
N TRP A 378 -7.93 -8.22 -25.79
CA TRP A 378 -7.96 -7.52 -27.06
C TRP A 378 -6.66 -6.72 -27.30
N ALA A 379 -6.21 -5.97 -26.32
CA ALA A 379 -5.02 -5.14 -26.44
C ALA A 379 -3.77 -6.00 -26.67
N TYR A 380 -3.65 -7.14 -25.97
CA TYR A 380 -2.59 -8.11 -26.20
C TYR A 380 -2.60 -8.64 -27.63
N ALA A 381 -3.74 -9.10 -28.12
CA ALA A 381 -3.87 -9.64 -29.48
C ALA A 381 -3.57 -8.59 -30.56
N ALA A 382 -4.01 -7.35 -30.34
CA ALA A 382 -3.73 -6.22 -31.25
C ALA A 382 -2.22 -5.89 -31.26
N GLN A 383 -1.60 -5.79 -30.10
CA GLN A 383 -0.17 -5.48 -29.96
C GLN A 383 0.71 -6.57 -30.56
N ARG A 384 0.35 -7.86 -30.34
CA ARG A 384 1.07 -8.99 -30.91
C ARG A 384 1.01 -8.99 -32.45
N ALA A 385 -0.15 -8.66 -33.02
CA ALA A 385 -0.32 -8.61 -34.48
C ALA A 385 0.52 -7.50 -35.15
N GLU A 386 0.87 -6.43 -34.45
CA GLU A 386 1.73 -5.35 -34.94
C GLU A 386 3.22 -5.70 -34.90
N MET A 387 3.62 -6.64 -34.04
CA MET A 387 5.02 -7.07 -33.92
C MET A 387 5.34 -8.28 -34.83
N GLY A 388 4.35 -8.85 -35.53
CA GLY A 388 4.53 -9.93 -36.47
C GLY A 388 4.38 -11.27 -35.83
#